data_6cdd58ae7f0e0c43462b9901be7c3e6a
#
_entry.id   6cdd58ae7f0e0c43462b9901be7c3e6a
#
_cell.length_a   1.000
_cell.length_b   1.000
_cell.length_c   1.000
_cell.angle_alpha   90.00
_cell.angle_beta   90.00
_cell.angle_gamma   90.00
#
_symmetry.space_group_name_H-M   'P 1'
#
loop_
_entity.id
_entity.type
_entity.pdbx_description
1 polymer ?
#
loop_
_entity_poly.entity_id
_entity_poly.type
_entity_poly.pdbx_seq_one_letter_code
_entity_poly.pdbx_strand_id
1 'polypeptide(L)'
;TSLQKKIKNRAKRKKISPCSLGMLNFRRDWKKTVSIVFSLSLGGILLLAVSSLLLLQSPEKMARQHFKNGDYKIYIDSDREHIDLLKQGNPLNEELKQEVLGIDGVEDILVTRKSASYGATFGGITARGTCDMITNENKELLAQAVVEGSMPGDNSILLKDDYRDFDGKEKLGETIELSLGEKTIPVTISGFFDGKKTDFASGHGSIGVDGPMMFLSEELFQELIPDVTNFDYSWDIVCDPEKSEKVGKALENLVVSHTDIGLDTFEDKVDSYGYMDVAYGVMQVISWFIFLFGVINLINTTLSNQYSRRQENSVLRSIGLAPKQLAQMTVWEGMVYVVSSILLMLAIGLPITLLVWRKFSISAYAGRILPYEFPWLQMGVYVVVLVTVELILSVWTIRRQKKQSLIEQMRSME
;
A
#
# COMPACT_ATOMS: atom_id res chain seq x y z
N THR A 1 -31.93 -41.78 -52.50
CA THR A 1 -30.97 -42.25 -51.45
C THR A 1 -30.08 -41.14 -50.90
N SER A 2 -29.86 -40.01 -51.63
CA SER A 2 -29.03 -38.88 -51.12
C SER A 2 -29.76 -37.90 -50.19
N LEU A 3 -31.09 -37.74 -50.34
CA LEU A 3 -31.94 -36.92 -49.49
C LEU A 3 -32.15 -37.54 -48.09
N GLN A 4 -32.26 -38.85 -48.00
CA GLN A 4 -32.39 -39.52 -46.69
C GLN A 4 -31.10 -39.48 -45.87
N LYS A 5 -29.92 -39.46 -46.54
CA LYS A 5 -28.61 -39.28 -45.86
C LYS A 5 -28.40 -37.84 -45.36
N LYS A 6 -28.95 -36.83 -46.04
CA LYS A 6 -28.91 -35.40 -45.60
C LYS A 6 -29.84 -35.15 -44.41
N ILE A 7 -30.99 -35.85 -44.32
CA ILE A 7 -31.92 -35.74 -43.20
C ILE A 7 -31.38 -36.44 -41.95
N LYS A 8 -30.66 -37.58 -42.09
CA LYS A 8 -30.05 -38.26 -40.96
C LYS A 8 -28.88 -37.50 -40.32
N ASN A 9 -28.15 -36.67 -41.09
CA ASN A 9 -27.06 -35.84 -40.55
C ASN A 9 -27.53 -34.53 -39.90
N ARG A 10 -28.80 -34.07 -40.08
CA ARG A 10 -29.38 -32.93 -39.41
C ARG A 10 -29.98 -33.24 -38.03
N ALA A 11 -30.09 -34.48 -37.64
CA ALA A 11 -30.75 -34.92 -36.39
C ALA A 11 -29.77 -35.35 -35.29
N LYS A 12 -28.51 -34.87 -35.23
CA LYS A 12 -27.84 -34.78 -33.95
C LYS A 12 -28.47 -33.63 -33.18
N ARG A 13 -29.63 -33.88 -32.54
CA ARG A 13 -30.22 -33.01 -31.55
C ARG A 13 -29.15 -32.76 -30.49
N LYS A 14 -28.48 -31.59 -30.55
CA LYS A 14 -27.71 -31.11 -29.42
C LYS A 14 -28.69 -31.09 -28.25
N LYS A 15 -28.46 -31.93 -27.25
CA LYS A 15 -29.20 -31.88 -25.99
C LYS A 15 -28.97 -30.47 -25.46
N ILE A 16 -30.02 -29.64 -25.50
CA ILE A 16 -29.98 -28.28 -24.96
C ILE A 16 -29.91 -28.46 -23.44
N SER A 17 -28.74 -28.20 -22.84
CA SER A 17 -28.57 -28.27 -21.39
C SER A 17 -29.12 -26.99 -20.76
N PRO A 18 -29.61 -27.04 -19.49
CA PRO A 18 -30.00 -25.82 -18.77
C PRO A 18 -28.93 -24.75 -18.72
N CYS A 19 -27.66 -25.15 -18.67
CA CYS A 19 -26.50 -24.25 -18.73
C CYS A 19 -26.41 -23.53 -20.08
N SER A 20 -26.62 -24.23 -21.21
CA SER A 20 -26.55 -23.59 -22.54
C SER A 20 -27.70 -22.59 -22.75
N LEU A 21 -28.89 -22.86 -22.18
CA LEU A 21 -30.01 -21.92 -22.19
C LEU A 21 -29.72 -20.67 -21.33
N GLY A 22 -29.15 -20.85 -20.15
CA GLY A 22 -28.70 -19.71 -19.31
C GLY A 22 -27.68 -18.81 -20.01
N MET A 23 -26.72 -19.41 -20.72
CA MET A 23 -25.71 -18.67 -21.50
C MET A 23 -26.31 -17.91 -22.70
N LEU A 24 -27.31 -18.49 -23.36
CA LEU A 24 -28.04 -17.80 -24.44
C LEU A 24 -28.82 -16.59 -23.91
N ASN A 25 -29.44 -16.71 -22.75
CA ASN A 25 -30.14 -15.61 -22.09
C ASN A 25 -29.17 -14.47 -21.74
N PHE A 26 -27.99 -14.79 -21.19
CA PHE A 26 -26.92 -13.85 -20.92
C PHE A 26 -26.54 -13.02 -22.15
N ARG A 27 -26.41 -13.64 -23.31
CA ARG A 27 -26.08 -12.95 -24.57
C ARG A 27 -27.23 -12.11 -25.13
N ARG A 28 -28.48 -12.54 -24.95
CA ARG A 28 -29.65 -11.83 -25.45
C ARG A 28 -29.85 -10.49 -24.75
N ASP A 29 -29.72 -10.46 -23.43
CA ASP A 29 -29.93 -9.26 -22.61
C ASP A 29 -28.61 -8.60 -22.19
N TRP A 30 -27.61 -8.59 -23.11
CA TRP A 30 -26.25 -8.20 -22.80
C TRP A 30 -26.10 -6.82 -22.14
N LYS A 31 -26.94 -5.83 -22.52
CA LYS A 31 -26.91 -4.47 -21.93
C LYS A 31 -27.24 -4.48 -20.44
N LYS A 32 -28.26 -5.22 -20.03
CA LYS A 32 -28.61 -5.38 -18.62
C LYS A 32 -27.53 -6.17 -17.87
N THR A 33 -27.03 -7.22 -18.49
CA THR A 33 -25.95 -8.04 -17.99
C THR A 33 -24.70 -7.22 -17.72
N VAL A 34 -24.25 -6.42 -18.68
CA VAL A 34 -23.08 -5.54 -18.52
C VAL A 34 -23.29 -4.55 -17.38
N SER A 35 -24.50 -3.98 -17.25
CA SER A 35 -24.79 -3.04 -16.15
C SER A 35 -24.67 -3.70 -14.78
N ILE A 36 -25.17 -4.93 -14.62
CA ILE A 36 -25.08 -5.67 -13.35
C ILE A 36 -23.62 -6.02 -13.05
N VAL A 37 -22.95 -6.66 -14.01
CA VAL A 37 -21.55 -7.08 -13.88
C VAL A 37 -20.65 -5.88 -13.57
N PHE A 38 -20.85 -4.77 -14.25
CA PHE A 38 -20.08 -3.55 -14.01
C PHE A 38 -20.35 -2.95 -12.62
N SER A 39 -21.62 -2.87 -12.21
CA SER A 39 -21.99 -2.34 -10.88
C SER A 39 -21.40 -3.17 -9.73
N LEU A 40 -21.49 -4.51 -9.84
CA LEU A 40 -20.88 -5.40 -8.85
C LEU A 40 -19.37 -5.33 -8.86
N SER A 41 -18.76 -5.34 -10.05
CA SER A 41 -17.30 -5.28 -10.19
C SER A 41 -16.74 -3.98 -9.67
N LEU A 42 -17.42 -2.84 -9.89
CA LEU A 42 -16.98 -1.54 -9.41
C LEU A 42 -16.87 -1.52 -7.87
N GLY A 43 -17.89 -2.03 -7.18
CA GLY A 43 -17.85 -2.20 -5.73
C GLY A 43 -16.70 -3.09 -5.28
N GLY A 44 -16.48 -4.21 -5.98
CA GLY A 44 -15.37 -5.11 -5.70
C GLY A 44 -13.99 -4.51 -5.98
N ILE A 45 -13.83 -3.73 -7.06
CA ILE A 45 -12.58 -3.02 -7.39
C ILE A 45 -12.22 -2.02 -6.31
N LEU A 46 -13.19 -1.20 -5.87
CA LEU A 46 -12.97 -0.23 -4.80
C LEU A 46 -12.63 -0.93 -3.47
N LEU A 47 -13.38 -1.98 -3.13
CA LEU A 47 -13.12 -2.76 -1.93
C LEU A 47 -11.70 -3.36 -1.96
N LEU A 48 -11.28 -3.93 -3.09
CA LEU A 48 -9.94 -4.49 -3.28
C LEU A 48 -8.87 -3.41 -3.16
N ALA A 49 -9.05 -2.25 -3.80
CA ALA A 49 -8.08 -1.17 -3.80
C ALA A 49 -7.90 -0.57 -2.40
N VAL A 50 -9.00 -0.26 -1.70
CA VAL A 50 -8.96 0.31 -0.34
C VAL A 50 -8.41 -0.70 0.66
N SER A 51 -8.83 -1.97 0.58
CA SER A 51 -8.30 -3.01 1.48
C SER A 51 -6.81 -3.27 1.27
N SER A 52 -6.31 -3.22 0.02
CA SER A 52 -4.88 -3.33 -0.27
C SER A 52 -4.09 -2.14 0.28
N LEU A 53 -4.65 -0.93 0.21
CA LEU A 53 -4.02 0.27 0.77
C LEU A 53 -3.96 0.20 2.30
N LEU A 54 -5.01 -0.26 2.96
CA LEU A 54 -5.05 -0.51 4.41
C LEU A 54 -3.96 -1.47 4.87
N LEU A 55 -3.80 -2.60 4.14
CA LEU A 55 -2.76 -3.57 4.45
C LEU A 55 -1.34 -3.01 4.23
N LEU A 56 -1.17 -2.10 3.28
CA LEU A 56 0.12 -1.49 3.00
C LEU A 56 0.50 -0.42 4.04
N GLN A 57 -0.48 0.33 4.52
CA GLN A 57 -0.29 1.47 5.41
C GLN A 57 -0.90 1.23 6.80
N SER A 58 -0.81 -0.01 7.31
CA SER A 58 -1.22 -0.27 8.69
C SER A 58 -0.30 0.47 9.67
N PRO A 59 -0.81 0.95 10.82
CA PRO A 59 -0.01 1.63 11.84
C PRO A 59 1.25 0.89 12.23
N GLU A 60 1.17 -0.45 12.38
CA GLU A 60 2.33 -1.27 12.73
C GLU A 60 3.39 -1.27 11.62
N LYS A 61 2.99 -1.32 10.34
CA LYS A 61 3.94 -1.26 9.22
C LYS A 61 4.56 0.12 9.09
N MET A 62 3.77 1.16 9.30
CA MET A 62 4.26 2.53 9.30
C MET A 62 5.22 2.76 10.47
N ALA A 63 4.88 2.33 11.67
CA ALA A 63 5.77 2.39 12.83
C ALA A 63 7.07 1.62 12.60
N ARG A 64 7.00 0.41 12.05
CA ARG A 64 8.18 -0.43 11.79
C ARG A 64 9.19 0.21 10.83
N GLN A 65 8.78 1.16 10.01
CA GLN A 65 9.69 1.89 9.13
C GLN A 65 10.64 2.85 9.87
N HIS A 66 10.26 3.27 11.08
CA HIS A 66 11.08 4.15 11.92
C HIS A 66 12.24 3.43 12.62
N PHE A 67 12.21 2.10 12.67
CA PHE A 67 13.19 1.30 13.38
C PHE A 67 13.96 0.42 12.38
N LYS A 68 15.30 0.48 12.42
CA LYS A 68 16.13 -0.44 11.63
C LYS A 68 16.02 -1.86 12.15
N ASN A 69 16.12 -2.01 13.46
CA ASN A 69 15.91 -3.25 14.20
C ASN A 69 15.41 -2.91 15.62
N GLY A 70 14.71 -3.86 16.23
CA GLY A 70 14.20 -3.67 17.59
C GLY A 70 12.95 -2.78 17.67
N ASP A 71 12.61 -2.39 18.86
CA ASP A 71 11.37 -1.67 19.19
C ASP A 71 11.65 -0.33 19.90
N TYR A 72 12.92 0.03 20.07
CA TYR A 72 13.36 1.22 20.80
C TYR A 72 14.40 2.00 19.99
N LYS A 73 14.29 3.33 20.03
CA LYS A 73 15.24 4.24 19.41
C LYS A 73 15.51 5.42 20.32
N ILE A 74 16.79 5.62 20.68
CA ILE A 74 17.24 6.84 21.33
C ILE A 74 17.67 7.81 20.26
N TYR A 75 17.27 9.07 20.37
CA TYR A 75 17.62 10.11 19.39
C TYR A 75 17.91 11.44 20.10
N ILE A 76 18.56 12.34 19.37
CA ILE A 76 18.81 13.71 19.88
C ILE A 76 17.48 14.47 19.82
N ASP A 77 17.02 14.96 20.99
CA ASP A 77 15.83 15.78 21.16
C ASP A 77 16.22 17.04 21.92
N SER A 78 16.41 18.13 21.19
CA SER A 78 16.88 19.39 21.78
C SER A 78 16.30 20.59 21.05
N ASP A 79 15.97 21.64 21.80
CA ASP A 79 15.53 22.93 21.27
C ASP A 79 16.72 23.73 20.66
N ARG A 80 17.96 23.29 20.88
CA ARG A 80 19.15 23.94 20.36
C ARG A 80 19.38 23.54 18.90
N GLU A 81 20.03 24.44 18.13
CA GLU A 81 20.51 24.03 16.81
C GLU A 81 21.49 22.86 16.95
N HIS A 82 21.30 21.84 16.16
CA HIS A 82 22.01 20.57 16.31
C HIS A 82 23.54 20.72 16.19
N ILE A 83 24.05 21.62 15.31
CA ILE A 83 25.47 21.90 15.22
C ILE A 83 26.01 22.46 16.54
N ASP A 84 25.29 23.41 17.14
CA ASP A 84 25.75 24.04 18.37
C ASP A 84 25.77 23.04 19.51
N LEU A 85 24.82 22.11 19.51
CA LEU A 85 24.79 21.00 20.43
C LEU A 85 25.98 20.05 20.23
N LEU A 86 26.27 19.66 18.97
CA LEU A 86 27.39 18.79 18.66
C LEU A 86 28.73 19.42 19.00
N LYS A 87 28.92 20.75 18.80
CA LYS A 87 30.11 21.48 19.19
C LYS A 87 30.33 21.56 20.70
N GLN A 88 29.25 21.57 21.48
CA GLN A 88 29.31 21.55 22.95
C GLN A 88 29.54 20.16 23.51
N GLY A 89 29.26 19.12 22.74
CA GLY A 89 29.38 17.72 23.08
C GLY A 89 28.10 16.95 22.72
N ASN A 90 28.22 15.93 21.87
CA ASN A 90 27.10 15.11 21.46
C ASN A 90 26.52 14.39 22.70
N PRO A 91 25.20 14.54 23.01
CA PRO A 91 24.59 13.78 24.10
C PRO A 91 24.63 12.27 23.87
N LEU A 92 24.63 11.81 22.61
CA LEU A 92 24.84 10.40 22.26
C LEU A 92 26.34 10.07 22.26
N ASN A 93 26.92 10.07 23.44
CA ASN A 93 28.35 9.85 23.64
C ASN A 93 28.65 8.40 24.06
N GLU A 94 29.94 8.08 24.17
CA GLU A 94 30.38 6.73 24.49
C GLU A 94 30.00 6.31 25.94
N GLU A 95 29.90 7.25 26.88
CA GLU A 95 29.48 6.97 28.26
C GLU A 95 28.02 6.49 28.29
N LEU A 96 27.12 7.24 27.65
CA LEU A 96 25.71 6.85 27.49
C LEU A 96 25.57 5.52 26.73
N LYS A 97 26.41 5.29 25.71
CA LYS A 97 26.39 4.04 24.95
C LYS A 97 26.74 2.83 25.81
N GLN A 98 27.72 2.96 26.68
CA GLN A 98 28.10 1.90 27.62
C GLN A 98 27.01 1.68 28.68
N GLU A 99 26.32 2.73 29.11
CA GLU A 99 25.19 2.63 30.03
C GLU A 99 24.03 1.87 29.40
N VAL A 100 23.68 2.17 28.14
CA VAL A 100 22.64 1.45 27.38
C VAL A 100 23.03 0.00 27.16
N LEU A 101 24.27 -0.29 26.76
CA LEU A 101 24.76 -1.67 26.59
C LEU A 101 24.82 -2.45 27.92
N GLY A 102 24.89 -1.77 29.05
CA GLY A 102 24.85 -2.37 30.40
C GLY A 102 23.45 -2.80 30.82
N ILE A 103 22.41 -2.44 30.14
CA ILE A 103 21.03 -2.82 30.44
C ILE A 103 20.83 -4.31 30.13
N ASP A 104 20.39 -5.11 31.13
CA ASP A 104 20.12 -6.53 30.93
C ASP A 104 19.05 -6.76 29.87
N GLY A 105 19.41 -7.39 28.78
CA GLY A 105 18.58 -7.66 27.62
C GLY A 105 18.90 -6.83 26.39
N VAL A 106 19.75 -5.81 26.46
CA VAL A 106 20.29 -5.13 25.29
C VAL A 106 21.41 -5.97 24.67
N GLU A 107 21.32 -6.24 23.37
CA GLU A 107 22.27 -7.06 22.62
C GLU A 107 23.21 -6.22 21.77
N ASP A 108 22.70 -5.17 21.13
CA ASP A 108 23.47 -4.31 20.23
C ASP A 108 22.84 -2.93 20.06
N ILE A 109 23.61 -1.98 19.51
CA ILE A 109 23.18 -0.63 19.19
C ILE A 109 23.53 -0.32 17.73
N LEU A 110 22.51 -0.10 16.89
CA LEU A 110 22.71 0.33 15.51
C LEU A 110 22.70 1.85 15.40
N VAL A 111 23.86 2.41 15.15
CA VAL A 111 24.08 3.86 15.11
C VAL A 111 23.64 4.42 13.77
N THR A 112 22.85 5.50 13.79
CA THR A 112 22.61 6.35 12.62
C THR A 112 23.36 7.66 12.81
N ARG A 113 24.25 7.97 11.87
CA ARG A 113 25.00 9.22 11.82
C ARG A 113 24.37 10.16 10.82
N LYS A 114 24.06 11.34 11.27
CA LYS A 114 23.38 12.34 10.48
C LYS A 114 23.84 13.72 10.91
N SER A 115 24.00 14.59 9.94
CA SER A 115 24.11 15.99 10.30
C SER A 115 22.72 16.62 10.26
N ALA A 116 22.46 17.51 11.16
CA ALA A 116 21.21 18.22 11.25
C ALA A 116 20.97 19.18 10.10
N SER A 117 19.75 19.75 10.11
CA SER A 117 19.33 20.75 9.13
C SER A 117 20.29 21.92 8.99
N TYR A 118 20.68 22.17 7.76
CA TYR A 118 21.54 23.29 7.39
C TYR A 118 20.91 24.17 6.35
N GLY A 119 21.31 25.46 6.38
CA GLY A 119 21.27 26.25 5.17
C GLY A 119 22.46 25.87 4.30
N ALA A 120 22.27 25.14 3.22
CA ALA A 120 23.28 25.03 2.18
C ALA A 120 23.04 26.11 1.13
N THR A 121 24.05 26.84 0.75
CA THR A 121 23.93 27.86 -0.28
C THR A 121 24.46 27.31 -1.59
N PHE A 122 23.60 27.21 -2.58
CA PHE A 122 23.93 26.81 -3.94
C PHE A 122 23.69 28.00 -4.86
N GLY A 123 24.67 28.37 -5.69
CA GLY A 123 24.50 29.39 -6.71
C GLY A 123 23.85 30.69 -6.23
N GLY A 124 24.01 31.04 -4.96
CA GLY A 124 23.41 32.21 -4.34
C GLY A 124 22.02 32.00 -3.72
N ILE A 125 21.46 30.79 -3.77
CA ILE A 125 20.22 30.42 -3.12
C ILE A 125 20.51 29.59 -1.88
N THR A 126 20.03 30.03 -0.72
CA THR A 126 20.13 29.26 0.52
C THR A 126 18.96 28.31 0.62
N ALA A 127 19.21 27.03 0.41
CA ALA A 127 18.23 25.96 0.66
C ALA A 127 18.43 25.39 2.07
N ARG A 128 17.35 25.21 2.81
CA ARG A 128 17.38 24.46 4.07
C ARG A 128 17.13 22.99 3.76
N GLY A 129 18.02 22.14 4.18
CA GLY A 129 17.90 20.70 3.99
C GLY A 129 18.82 19.95 4.95
N THR A 130 18.80 18.63 4.88
CA THR A 130 19.69 17.77 5.67
C THR A 130 20.84 17.30 4.81
N CYS A 131 22.04 17.36 5.36
CA CYS A 131 23.22 16.72 4.78
C CYS A 131 23.50 15.46 5.58
N ASP A 132 23.57 14.32 4.92
CA ASP A 132 23.85 13.06 5.56
C ASP A 132 25.27 12.58 5.24
N MET A 133 25.84 11.86 6.19
CA MET A 133 27.19 11.31 6.06
C MET A 133 27.15 9.99 5.31
N ILE A 134 28.10 9.78 4.41
CA ILE A 134 28.34 8.47 3.80
C ILE A 134 29.12 7.63 4.80
N THR A 135 28.50 6.54 5.24
CA THR A 135 29.10 5.57 6.14
C THR A 135 29.30 4.23 5.43
N ASN A 136 30.08 3.35 6.01
CA ASN A 136 30.26 1.98 5.46
C ASN A 136 28.93 1.21 5.38
N GLU A 137 27.96 1.53 6.25
CA GLU A 137 26.66 0.86 6.32
C GLU A 137 25.73 1.31 5.18
N ASN A 138 25.78 2.59 4.77
CA ASN A 138 24.87 3.14 3.77
C ASN A 138 25.46 3.20 2.35
N LYS A 139 26.78 3.09 2.21
CA LYS A 139 27.52 3.27 0.96
C LYS A 139 27.02 2.39 -0.18
N GLU A 140 26.78 1.11 0.07
CA GLU A 140 26.31 0.17 -0.96
C GLU A 140 24.89 0.47 -1.42
N LEU A 141 23.99 0.82 -0.50
CA LEU A 141 22.61 1.19 -0.81
C LEU A 141 22.58 2.51 -1.58
N LEU A 142 23.39 3.47 -1.15
CA LEU A 142 23.48 4.76 -1.82
C LEU A 142 24.03 4.62 -3.25
N ALA A 143 25.04 3.76 -3.46
CA ALA A 143 25.56 3.48 -4.79
C ALA A 143 24.51 2.90 -5.76
N GLN A 144 23.55 2.12 -5.26
CA GLN A 144 22.42 1.58 -6.06
C GLN A 144 21.37 2.66 -6.38
N ALA A 145 21.34 3.74 -5.64
CA ALA A 145 20.40 4.84 -5.82
C ALA A 145 20.92 5.94 -6.74
N VAL A 146 22.21 5.93 -7.08
CA VAL A 146 22.79 6.90 -8.02
C VAL A 146 22.10 6.75 -9.38
N VAL A 147 21.55 7.86 -9.89
CA VAL A 147 20.86 7.91 -11.19
C VAL A 147 21.75 8.52 -12.28
N GLU A 148 22.69 9.37 -11.90
CA GLU A 148 23.66 9.98 -12.82
C GLU A 148 24.96 10.31 -12.07
N GLY A 149 26.11 10.18 -12.73
CA GLY A 149 27.42 10.42 -12.15
C GLY A 149 27.94 9.24 -11.34
N SER A 150 28.64 9.51 -10.27
CA SER A 150 29.29 8.52 -9.42
C SER A 150 29.20 8.90 -7.93
N MET A 151 29.52 7.93 -7.07
CA MET A 151 29.69 8.19 -5.64
C MET A 151 30.74 9.28 -5.41
N PRO A 152 30.56 10.17 -4.41
CA PRO A 152 31.47 11.27 -4.16
C PRO A 152 32.84 10.76 -3.68
N GLY A 153 33.87 11.42 -4.16
CA GLY A 153 35.21 11.34 -3.65
C GLY A 153 35.56 12.58 -2.79
N ASP A 154 36.86 12.85 -2.66
CA ASP A 154 37.33 14.00 -1.92
C ASP A 154 36.74 15.31 -2.49
N ASN A 155 36.27 16.17 -1.62
CA ASN A 155 35.71 17.48 -1.97
C ASN A 155 34.55 17.47 -2.97
N SER A 156 33.74 16.39 -2.94
CA SER A 156 32.58 16.27 -3.79
C SER A 156 31.36 15.77 -3.03
N ILE A 157 30.16 16.03 -3.61
CA ILE A 157 28.89 15.70 -3.00
C ILE A 157 28.03 14.88 -3.95
N LEU A 158 27.11 14.11 -3.38
CA LEU A 158 26.02 13.49 -4.08
C LEU A 158 24.74 14.25 -3.76
N LEU A 159 24.07 14.81 -4.78
CA LEU A 159 22.89 15.65 -4.62
C LEU A 159 21.63 14.86 -4.97
N LYS A 160 20.53 15.15 -4.26
CA LYS A 160 19.23 14.55 -4.57
C LYS A 160 18.71 15.02 -5.92
N ASP A 161 18.21 14.11 -6.74
CA ASP A 161 17.77 14.40 -8.13
C ASP A 161 16.62 15.42 -8.20
N ASP A 162 15.71 15.41 -7.22
CA ASP A 162 14.59 16.35 -7.14
C ASP A 162 15.05 17.83 -7.01
N TYR A 163 16.29 18.09 -6.62
CA TYR A 163 16.82 19.46 -6.50
C TYR A 163 17.34 20.05 -7.82
N ARG A 164 17.42 19.25 -8.88
CA ARG A 164 17.67 19.78 -10.25
C ARG A 164 16.58 20.74 -10.73
N ASP A 165 15.35 20.55 -10.24
CA ASP A 165 14.18 21.31 -10.69
C ASP A 165 13.99 22.64 -9.95
N PHE A 166 14.74 22.89 -8.84
CA PHE A 166 14.57 24.12 -8.06
C PHE A 166 15.00 25.37 -8.81
N ASP A 167 15.99 25.25 -9.71
CA ASP A 167 16.36 26.30 -10.68
C ASP A 167 16.79 25.71 -12.04
N GLY A 168 16.72 24.39 -12.20
CA GLY A 168 16.95 23.66 -13.46
C GLY A 168 18.38 23.74 -14.00
N LYS A 169 19.37 24.04 -13.16
CA LYS A 169 20.71 24.41 -13.65
C LYS A 169 21.87 23.63 -13.08
N GLU A 170 21.70 22.93 -11.96
CA GLU A 170 22.79 22.16 -11.38
C GLU A 170 23.20 21.03 -12.31
N LYS A 171 24.45 21.05 -12.71
CA LYS A 171 25.02 20.08 -13.65
C LYS A 171 26.05 19.20 -12.98
N LEU A 172 26.12 17.97 -13.46
CA LEU A 172 27.17 17.05 -13.07
C LEU A 172 28.55 17.70 -13.34
N GLY A 173 29.43 17.67 -12.34
CA GLY A 173 30.75 18.28 -12.41
C GLY A 173 30.77 19.79 -12.12
N GLU A 174 29.64 20.41 -11.81
CA GLU A 174 29.57 21.80 -11.40
C GLU A 174 30.13 21.97 -9.98
N THR A 175 30.85 23.06 -9.76
CA THR A 175 31.36 23.44 -8.44
C THR A 175 30.41 24.45 -7.82
N ILE A 176 29.95 24.15 -6.63
CA ILE A 176 29.05 24.98 -5.84
C ILE A 176 29.71 25.37 -4.51
N GLU A 177 29.28 26.46 -3.91
CA GLU A 177 29.70 26.82 -2.56
C GLU A 177 28.77 26.15 -1.54
N LEU A 178 29.33 25.27 -0.73
CA LEU A 178 28.64 24.60 0.36
C LEU A 178 28.99 25.26 1.69
N SER A 179 27.99 25.82 2.36
CA SER A 179 28.12 26.41 3.68
C SER A 179 27.47 25.51 4.72
N LEU A 180 28.26 25.07 5.68
CA LEU A 180 27.78 24.35 6.85
C LEU A 180 28.29 25.07 8.11
N GLY A 181 27.37 25.60 8.90
CA GLY A 181 27.73 26.48 10.00
C GLY A 181 28.40 27.77 9.50
N GLU A 182 29.59 28.08 10.01
CA GLU A 182 30.34 29.31 9.66
C GLU A 182 31.29 29.12 8.48
N LYS A 183 31.55 27.89 8.08
CA LYS A 183 32.52 27.55 7.04
C LYS A 183 31.89 27.35 5.69
N THR A 184 32.45 27.94 4.66
CA THR A 184 32.03 27.76 3.26
C THR A 184 33.19 27.20 2.48
N ILE A 185 32.96 26.13 1.73
CA ILE A 185 33.98 25.52 0.85
C ILE A 185 33.39 25.24 -0.53
N PRO A 186 34.19 25.32 -1.59
CA PRO A 186 33.79 24.90 -2.91
C PRO A 186 33.76 23.36 -2.98
N VAL A 187 32.64 22.79 -3.41
CA VAL A 187 32.47 21.34 -3.59
C VAL A 187 31.94 21.05 -4.99
N THR A 188 32.30 19.89 -5.53
CA THR A 188 31.85 19.48 -6.87
C THR A 188 30.71 18.49 -6.78
N ILE A 189 29.69 18.66 -7.59
CA ILE A 189 28.59 17.67 -7.72
C ILE A 189 29.11 16.45 -8.50
N SER A 190 29.37 15.35 -7.81
CA SER A 190 29.87 14.11 -8.39
C SER A 190 28.76 13.22 -8.97
N GLY A 191 27.53 13.39 -8.49
CA GLY A 191 26.40 12.63 -8.95
C GLY A 191 25.08 13.06 -8.35
N PHE A 192 24.02 12.45 -8.87
CA PHE A 192 22.66 12.64 -8.40
C PHE A 192 22.07 11.31 -7.95
N PHE A 193 21.29 11.31 -6.88
CA PHE A 193 20.62 10.13 -6.37
C PHE A 193 19.10 10.28 -6.34
N ASP A 194 18.40 9.18 -6.56
CA ASP A 194 16.94 9.09 -6.42
C ASP A 194 16.56 8.96 -4.94
N GLY A 195 16.07 10.03 -4.35
CA GLY A 195 15.64 10.04 -2.94
C GLY A 195 14.54 9.03 -2.61
N LYS A 196 13.80 8.56 -3.61
CA LYS A 196 12.80 7.50 -3.43
C LYS A 196 13.41 6.11 -3.26
N LYS A 197 14.65 5.92 -3.72
CA LYS A 197 15.39 4.66 -3.56
C LYS A 197 16.23 4.63 -2.30
N THR A 198 16.55 5.81 -1.78
CA THR A 198 17.37 5.99 -0.59
C THR A 198 16.60 6.63 0.53
N ASP A 199 15.40 6.21 0.77
CA ASP A 199 14.70 6.64 1.98
C ASP A 199 15.40 6.01 3.20
N PHE A 200 16.62 6.55 3.47
CA PHE A 200 17.28 6.32 4.73
C PHE A 200 16.40 7.03 5.75
N ALA A 201 15.72 6.24 6.58
CA ALA A 201 14.90 6.75 7.65
C ALA A 201 15.63 7.87 8.38
N SER A 202 15.35 9.08 7.97
CA SER A 202 15.54 10.20 8.84
C SER A 202 14.55 9.96 9.96
N GLY A 203 15.00 9.67 11.16
CA GLY A 203 14.17 9.24 12.28
C GLY A 203 13.10 10.24 12.72
N HIS A 204 12.68 11.14 11.87
CA HIS A 204 11.61 12.10 12.09
C HIS A 204 10.60 11.93 10.96
N GLY A 205 9.47 11.34 11.32
CA GLY A 205 8.35 11.08 10.42
C GLY A 205 7.60 12.31 9.99
N SER A 206 8.18 13.15 9.16
CA SER A 206 7.37 14.05 8.35
C SER A 206 7.20 13.50 6.96
N ILE A 207 5.94 13.31 6.64
CA ILE A 207 5.46 12.93 5.34
C ILE A 207 5.88 14.00 4.32
N GLY A 208 6.79 13.66 3.46
CA GLY A 208 7.11 14.39 2.24
C GLY A 208 8.11 15.51 2.43
N VAL A 209 9.15 15.59 1.78
CA VAL A 209 10.17 16.64 1.56
C VAL A 209 11.48 16.46 2.32
N ASP A 210 11.54 15.75 3.43
CA ASP A 210 12.62 15.80 4.41
C ASP A 210 13.63 14.63 4.35
N GLY A 211 13.81 14.02 3.19
CA GLY A 211 14.99 13.16 2.97
C GLY A 211 16.26 14.00 2.86
N PRO A 212 17.45 13.41 3.01
CA PRO A 212 18.69 14.13 2.86
C PRO A 212 18.74 14.81 1.49
N MET A 213 19.10 16.09 1.50
CA MET A 213 19.29 16.87 0.29
C MET A 213 20.57 16.45 -0.42
N MET A 214 21.59 16.09 0.34
CA MET A 214 22.88 15.66 -0.17
C MET A 214 23.58 14.69 0.77
N PHE A 215 24.52 13.95 0.20
CA PHE A 215 25.45 13.10 0.94
C PHE A 215 26.88 13.60 0.75
N LEU A 216 27.61 13.61 1.88
CA LEU A 216 29.03 14.02 1.94
C LEU A 216 29.84 12.89 2.57
N SER A 217 31.15 12.88 2.27
CA SER A 217 32.09 12.01 2.98
C SER A 217 32.30 12.44 4.43
N GLU A 218 32.76 11.53 5.26
CA GLU A 218 33.13 11.83 6.66
C GLU A 218 34.24 12.86 6.73
N GLU A 219 35.22 12.79 5.82
CA GLU A 219 36.35 13.74 5.74
C GLU A 219 35.85 15.14 5.42
N LEU A 220 34.89 15.28 4.50
CA LEU A 220 34.33 16.58 4.14
C LEU A 220 33.49 17.15 5.28
N PHE A 221 32.80 16.31 6.06
CA PHE A 221 32.13 16.75 7.29
C PHE A 221 33.12 17.28 8.31
N GLN A 222 34.19 16.56 8.55
CA GLN A 222 35.23 17.00 9.50
C GLN A 222 35.94 18.29 9.02
N GLU A 223 36.11 18.47 7.72
CA GLU A 223 36.65 19.73 7.19
C GLU A 223 35.72 20.90 7.43
N LEU A 224 34.40 20.71 7.22
CA LEU A 224 33.37 21.74 7.41
C LEU A 224 33.12 22.07 8.88
N ILE A 225 33.17 21.05 9.75
CA ILE A 225 32.87 21.16 11.18
C ILE A 225 33.99 20.47 11.98
N PRO A 226 35.21 21.05 12.02
CA PRO A 226 36.39 20.40 12.59
C PRO A 226 36.26 20.16 14.11
N ASP A 227 35.42 20.92 14.79
CA ASP A 227 35.22 20.83 16.24
C ASP A 227 34.26 19.68 16.66
N VAL A 228 33.67 18.98 15.71
CA VAL A 228 32.75 17.88 15.98
C VAL A 228 33.41 16.56 15.58
N THR A 229 33.53 15.66 16.53
CA THR A 229 34.10 14.32 16.32
C THR A 229 33.07 13.21 16.38
N ASN A 230 31.88 13.47 16.93
CA ASN A 230 30.81 12.50 17.08
C ASN A 230 29.54 13.03 16.39
N PHE A 231 29.12 12.36 15.33
CA PHE A 231 27.94 12.66 14.52
C PHE A 231 26.80 11.67 14.73
N ASP A 232 26.81 10.91 15.84
CA ASP A 232 25.71 10.03 16.17
C ASP A 232 24.43 10.85 16.36
N TYR A 233 23.36 10.46 15.66
CA TYR A 233 22.09 11.17 15.65
C TYR A 233 20.99 10.35 16.34
N SER A 234 20.96 9.05 16.09
CA SER A 234 20.05 8.13 16.75
C SER A 234 20.64 6.74 16.85
N TRP A 235 20.19 6.02 17.86
CA TRP A 235 20.56 4.64 18.16
C TRP A 235 19.31 3.77 18.14
N ASP A 236 19.24 2.78 17.23
CA ASP A 236 18.25 1.72 17.29
C ASP A 236 18.76 0.63 18.22
N ILE A 237 18.00 0.29 19.26
CA ILE A 237 18.40 -0.65 20.30
C ILE A 237 17.91 -2.03 19.91
N VAL A 238 18.84 -2.97 19.77
CA VAL A 238 18.56 -4.38 19.56
C VAL A 238 18.51 -5.06 20.92
N CYS A 239 17.40 -5.69 21.24
CA CYS A 239 17.23 -6.35 22.52
C CYS A 239 16.62 -7.75 22.38
N ASP A 240 16.83 -8.58 23.40
CA ASP A 240 16.17 -9.88 23.56
C ASP A 240 14.65 -9.68 23.61
N PRO A 241 13.87 -10.28 22.71
CA PRO A 241 12.41 -10.15 22.67
C PRO A 241 11.73 -10.53 23.99
N GLU A 242 12.28 -11.49 24.73
CA GLU A 242 11.72 -11.91 26.03
C GLU A 242 11.90 -10.86 27.13
N LYS A 243 12.87 -9.96 26.96
CA LYS A 243 13.20 -8.90 27.92
C LYS A 243 12.80 -7.50 27.44
N SER A 244 12.17 -7.38 26.27
CA SER A 244 11.88 -6.11 25.62
C SER A 244 11.17 -5.12 26.55
N GLU A 245 10.12 -5.51 27.26
CA GLU A 245 9.39 -4.65 28.21
C GLU A 245 10.29 -4.13 29.35
N LYS A 246 11.19 -4.97 29.85
CA LYS A 246 12.13 -4.59 30.91
C LYS A 246 13.16 -3.58 30.39
N VAL A 247 13.67 -3.81 29.18
CA VAL A 247 14.57 -2.89 28.49
C VAL A 247 13.90 -1.55 28.26
N GLY A 248 12.64 -1.54 27.77
CA GLY A 248 11.87 -0.31 27.56
C GLY A 248 11.78 0.56 28.81
N LYS A 249 11.38 -0.02 29.95
CA LYS A 249 11.31 0.69 31.23
C LYS A 249 12.65 1.21 31.71
N ALA A 250 13.74 0.48 31.45
CA ALA A 250 15.09 0.92 31.80
C ALA A 250 15.53 2.11 30.93
N LEU A 251 15.24 2.06 29.62
CA LEU A 251 15.51 3.15 28.67
C LEU A 251 14.69 4.41 28.97
N GLU A 252 13.42 4.27 29.34
CA GLU A 252 12.57 5.40 29.78
C GLU A 252 13.19 6.12 30.97
N ASN A 253 13.60 5.37 32.00
CA ASN A 253 14.24 5.95 33.18
C ASN A 253 15.58 6.61 32.84
N LEU A 254 16.35 6.02 31.94
CA LEU A 254 17.64 6.56 31.49
C LEU A 254 17.44 7.89 30.75
N VAL A 255 16.49 7.96 29.81
CA VAL A 255 16.23 9.18 29.04
C VAL A 255 15.73 10.31 29.93
N VAL A 256 14.91 10.04 30.95
CA VAL A 256 14.46 11.05 31.91
C VAL A 256 15.64 11.65 32.70
N SER A 257 16.72 10.91 32.91
CA SER A 257 17.90 11.39 33.65
C SER A 257 18.88 12.18 32.78
N HIS A 258 18.74 12.16 31.45
CA HIS A 258 19.60 12.86 30.49
C HIS A 258 18.85 13.99 29.79
N THR A 259 19.54 15.07 29.50
CA THR A 259 19.00 16.19 28.71
C THR A 259 19.33 16.00 27.23
N ASP A 260 18.53 16.59 26.36
CA ASP A 260 18.76 16.63 24.92
C ASP A 260 18.68 15.26 24.20
N ILE A 261 18.10 14.26 24.82
CA ILE A 261 17.80 12.97 24.19
C ILE A 261 16.34 12.58 24.41
N GLY A 262 15.78 11.90 23.40
CA GLY A 262 14.43 11.35 23.42
C GLY A 262 14.42 9.84 23.19
N LEU A 263 13.33 9.20 23.54
CA LEU A 263 13.07 7.79 23.28
C LEU A 263 11.85 7.65 22.39
N ASP A 264 11.99 7.00 21.25
CA ASP A 264 10.87 6.51 20.46
C ASP A 264 10.68 5.03 20.77
N THR A 265 9.45 4.64 21.09
CA THR A 265 9.07 3.24 21.22
C THR A 265 8.22 2.81 20.03
N PHE A 266 8.26 1.52 19.68
CA PHE A 266 7.43 0.99 18.62
C PHE A 266 5.93 1.19 18.92
N GLU A 267 5.53 1.02 20.18
CA GLU A 267 4.15 1.16 20.63
C GLU A 267 3.65 2.61 20.48
N ASP A 268 4.41 3.60 20.93
CA ASP A 268 4.08 5.02 20.76
C ASP A 268 3.98 5.41 19.29
N LYS A 269 4.85 4.85 18.44
CA LYS A 269 4.78 5.08 16.99
C LYS A 269 3.54 4.45 16.37
N VAL A 270 3.15 3.24 16.77
CA VAL A 270 1.88 2.63 16.34
C VAL A 270 0.72 3.53 16.74
N ASP A 271 0.68 3.99 17.98
CA ASP A 271 -0.38 4.87 18.48
C ASP A 271 -0.42 6.21 17.72
N SER A 272 0.75 6.77 17.41
CA SER A 272 0.85 8.01 16.63
C SER A 272 0.26 7.90 15.22
N TYR A 273 0.24 6.70 14.63
CA TYR A 273 -0.39 6.40 13.35
C TYR A 273 -1.84 5.95 13.45
N GLY A 274 -2.41 5.81 14.66
CA GLY A 274 -3.79 5.37 14.88
C GLY A 274 -4.84 6.22 14.16
N TYR A 275 -4.56 7.50 13.87
CA TYR A 275 -5.45 8.34 13.05
C TYR A 275 -5.65 7.81 11.63
N MET A 276 -4.68 7.08 11.08
CA MET A 276 -4.78 6.46 9.76
C MET A 276 -5.83 5.36 9.74
N ASP A 277 -5.93 4.57 10.81
CA ASP A 277 -6.97 3.53 10.93
C ASP A 277 -8.37 4.13 10.85
N VAL A 278 -8.59 5.27 11.47
CA VAL A 278 -9.89 5.97 11.40
C VAL A 278 -10.16 6.43 9.96
N ALA A 279 -9.19 7.07 9.31
CA ALA A 279 -9.35 7.58 7.95
C ALA A 279 -9.61 6.46 6.93
N TYR A 280 -8.81 5.40 6.99
CA TYR A 280 -8.98 4.24 6.11
C TYR A 280 -10.20 3.39 6.47
N GLY A 281 -10.55 3.33 7.76
CA GLY A 281 -11.78 2.70 8.22
C GLY A 281 -13.02 3.34 7.61
N VAL A 282 -13.09 4.66 7.52
CA VAL A 282 -14.16 5.39 6.83
C VAL A 282 -14.20 5.03 5.34
N MET A 283 -13.04 5.00 4.66
CA MET A 283 -12.96 4.58 3.24
C MET A 283 -13.42 3.13 3.06
N GLN A 284 -13.08 2.25 3.99
CA GLN A 284 -13.52 0.85 3.97
C GLN A 284 -15.04 0.74 4.11
N VAL A 285 -15.64 1.50 5.03
CA VAL A 285 -17.10 1.55 5.20
C VAL A 285 -17.78 2.06 3.94
N ILE A 286 -17.29 3.13 3.32
CA ILE A 286 -17.81 3.65 2.05
C ILE A 286 -17.72 2.57 0.96
N SER A 287 -16.61 1.85 0.87
CA SER A 287 -16.43 0.78 -0.12
C SER A 287 -17.45 -0.35 0.06
N TRP A 288 -17.77 -0.73 1.31
CA TRP A 288 -18.83 -1.68 1.61
C TRP A 288 -20.22 -1.16 1.23
N PHE A 289 -20.51 0.14 1.45
CA PHE A 289 -21.77 0.73 1.00
C PHE A 289 -21.90 0.67 -0.53
N ILE A 290 -20.87 1.02 -1.28
CA ILE A 290 -20.88 0.95 -2.75
C ILE A 290 -21.10 -0.51 -3.21
N PHE A 291 -20.45 -1.47 -2.56
CA PHE A 291 -20.68 -2.89 -2.81
C PHE A 291 -22.13 -3.30 -2.55
N LEU A 292 -22.73 -2.86 -1.42
CA LEU A 292 -24.14 -3.14 -1.09
C LEU A 292 -25.10 -2.56 -2.13
N PHE A 293 -24.84 -1.37 -2.66
CA PHE A 293 -25.61 -0.83 -3.80
C PHE A 293 -25.52 -1.75 -5.02
N GLY A 294 -24.35 -2.31 -5.31
CA GLY A 294 -24.19 -3.32 -6.35
C GLY A 294 -25.05 -4.57 -6.09
N VAL A 295 -25.08 -5.06 -4.86
CA VAL A 295 -25.92 -6.20 -4.45
C VAL A 295 -27.41 -5.88 -4.60
N ILE A 296 -27.86 -4.70 -4.19
CA ILE A 296 -29.24 -4.26 -4.37
C ILE A 296 -29.60 -4.20 -5.86
N ASN A 297 -28.71 -3.71 -6.72
CA ASN A 297 -28.89 -3.69 -8.15
C ASN A 297 -29.00 -5.11 -8.74
N LEU A 298 -28.17 -6.06 -8.28
CA LEU A 298 -28.28 -7.47 -8.63
C LEU A 298 -29.67 -8.04 -8.27
N ILE A 299 -30.12 -7.80 -7.03
CA ILE A 299 -31.43 -8.25 -6.56
C ILE A 299 -32.55 -7.70 -7.45
N ASN A 300 -32.58 -6.38 -7.64
CA ASN A 300 -33.64 -5.71 -8.42
C ASN A 300 -33.66 -6.21 -9.86
N THR A 301 -32.50 -6.37 -10.49
CA THR A 301 -32.43 -6.80 -11.89
C THR A 301 -32.79 -8.29 -12.03
N THR A 302 -32.35 -9.14 -11.11
CA THR A 302 -32.72 -10.56 -11.10
C THR A 302 -34.24 -10.72 -10.96
N LEU A 303 -34.86 -9.97 -10.04
CA LEU A 303 -36.31 -9.97 -9.87
C LEU A 303 -37.04 -9.46 -11.13
N SER A 304 -36.61 -8.31 -11.68
CA SER A 304 -37.17 -7.73 -12.89
C SER A 304 -37.09 -8.69 -14.09
N ASN A 305 -35.94 -9.35 -14.27
CA ASN A 305 -35.77 -10.35 -15.33
C ASN A 305 -36.70 -11.52 -15.17
N GLN A 306 -36.94 -11.96 -13.95
CA GLN A 306 -37.90 -13.06 -13.70
C GLN A 306 -39.34 -12.68 -14.00
N TYR A 307 -39.75 -11.45 -13.67
CA TYR A 307 -41.08 -10.95 -14.01
C TYR A 307 -41.25 -10.84 -15.53
N SER A 308 -40.29 -10.27 -16.24
CA SER A 308 -40.37 -10.07 -17.71
C SER A 308 -40.35 -11.39 -18.49
N ARG A 309 -39.71 -12.44 -17.94
CA ARG A 309 -39.63 -13.79 -18.57
C ARG A 309 -40.68 -14.75 -18.12
N ARG A 310 -41.69 -14.30 -17.39
CA ARG A 310 -42.77 -15.18 -16.87
C ARG A 310 -43.51 -15.90 -18.00
N GLN A 311 -43.83 -15.19 -19.11
CA GLN A 311 -44.44 -15.76 -20.29
C GLN A 311 -43.55 -16.80 -20.97
N GLU A 312 -42.29 -16.48 -21.23
CA GLU A 312 -41.32 -17.40 -21.84
C GLU A 312 -41.17 -18.68 -21.02
N ASN A 313 -41.08 -18.56 -19.70
CA ASN A 313 -40.99 -19.69 -18.79
C ASN A 313 -42.26 -20.56 -18.84
N SER A 314 -43.44 -19.95 -18.99
CA SER A 314 -44.69 -20.67 -19.13
C SER A 314 -44.74 -21.44 -20.45
N VAL A 315 -44.30 -20.84 -21.56
CA VAL A 315 -44.19 -21.51 -22.85
C VAL A 315 -43.22 -22.69 -22.80
N LEU A 316 -42.03 -22.49 -22.18
CA LEU A 316 -41.04 -23.55 -22.02
C LEU A 316 -41.58 -24.74 -21.20
N ARG A 317 -42.37 -24.46 -20.16
CA ARG A 317 -43.07 -25.51 -19.38
C ARG A 317 -44.15 -26.22 -20.21
N SER A 318 -44.88 -25.50 -21.04
CA SER A 318 -45.92 -26.11 -21.91
C SER A 318 -45.31 -27.02 -22.99
N ILE A 319 -44.10 -26.76 -23.43
CA ILE A 319 -43.34 -27.62 -24.37
C ILE A 319 -42.70 -28.82 -23.67
N GLY A 320 -42.78 -28.90 -22.32
CA GLY A 320 -42.32 -30.07 -21.56
C GLY A 320 -41.01 -29.84 -20.78
N LEU A 321 -40.57 -28.62 -20.57
CA LEU A 321 -39.41 -28.32 -19.72
C LEU A 321 -39.77 -28.61 -18.25
N ALA A 322 -39.01 -29.49 -17.59
CA ALA A 322 -39.29 -29.85 -16.21
C ALA A 322 -39.00 -28.65 -15.28
N PRO A 323 -39.76 -28.45 -14.19
CA PRO A 323 -39.52 -27.36 -13.23
C PRO A 323 -38.09 -27.34 -12.65
N LYS A 324 -37.49 -28.54 -12.52
CA LYS A 324 -36.08 -28.65 -12.06
C LYS A 324 -35.08 -28.10 -13.08
N GLN A 325 -35.35 -28.27 -14.38
CA GLN A 325 -34.49 -27.73 -15.44
C GLN A 325 -34.60 -26.21 -15.53
N LEU A 326 -35.79 -25.65 -15.35
CA LEU A 326 -36.00 -24.21 -15.29
C LEU A 326 -35.27 -23.58 -14.08
N ALA A 327 -35.36 -24.25 -12.93
CA ALA A 327 -34.63 -23.85 -11.72
C ALA A 327 -33.11 -23.84 -11.95
N GLN A 328 -32.58 -24.90 -12.56
CA GLN A 328 -31.16 -24.98 -12.88
C GLN A 328 -30.74 -23.86 -13.86
N MET A 329 -31.56 -23.53 -14.83
CA MET A 329 -31.29 -22.42 -15.77
C MET A 329 -31.16 -21.09 -15.04
N THR A 330 -32.04 -20.79 -14.08
CA THR A 330 -32.02 -19.57 -13.26
C THR A 330 -30.76 -19.50 -12.39
N VAL A 331 -30.42 -20.62 -11.73
CA VAL A 331 -29.16 -20.69 -10.92
C VAL A 331 -27.94 -20.45 -11.79
N TRP A 332 -27.86 -21.08 -12.95
CA TRP A 332 -26.72 -20.88 -13.87
C TRP A 332 -26.61 -19.43 -14.38
N GLU A 333 -27.75 -18.80 -14.67
CA GLU A 333 -27.77 -17.40 -15.09
C GLU A 333 -27.20 -16.48 -14.00
N GLY A 334 -27.63 -16.65 -12.75
CA GLY A 334 -27.14 -15.87 -11.62
C GLY A 334 -25.64 -16.13 -11.33
N MET A 335 -25.22 -17.40 -11.37
CA MET A 335 -23.80 -17.75 -11.20
C MET A 335 -22.91 -17.13 -12.28
N VAL A 336 -23.40 -16.97 -13.52
CA VAL A 336 -22.67 -16.27 -14.57
C VAL A 336 -22.46 -14.79 -14.23
N TYR A 337 -23.46 -14.12 -13.63
CA TYR A 337 -23.28 -12.73 -13.15
C TYR A 337 -22.19 -12.64 -12.09
N VAL A 338 -22.26 -13.52 -11.08
CA VAL A 338 -21.27 -13.55 -9.98
C VAL A 338 -19.86 -13.80 -10.51
N VAL A 339 -19.68 -14.87 -11.31
CA VAL A 339 -18.36 -15.24 -11.85
C VAL A 339 -17.81 -14.15 -12.76
N SER A 340 -18.66 -13.60 -13.65
CA SER A 340 -18.22 -12.51 -14.55
C SER A 340 -17.82 -11.27 -13.78
N SER A 341 -18.53 -10.94 -12.68
CA SER A 341 -18.20 -9.79 -11.84
C SER A 341 -16.88 -9.99 -11.09
N ILE A 342 -16.64 -11.19 -10.57
CA ILE A 342 -15.37 -11.53 -9.92
C ILE A 342 -14.20 -11.47 -10.92
N LEU A 343 -14.38 -12.04 -12.11
CA LEU A 343 -13.35 -12.00 -13.15
C LEU A 343 -13.04 -10.58 -13.59
N LEU A 344 -14.06 -9.74 -13.79
CA LEU A 344 -13.86 -8.33 -14.17
C LEU A 344 -13.23 -7.53 -13.02
N MET A 345 -13.64 -7.77 -11.78
CA MET A 345 -13.02 -7.18 -10.59
C MET A 345 -11.53 -7.52 -10.53
N LEU A 346 -11.16 -8.78 -10.71
CA LEU A 346 -9.76 -9.18 -10.69
C LEU A 346 -8.97 -8.61 -11.89
N ALA A 347 -9.56 -8.63 -13.08
CA ALA A 347 -8.90 -8.14 -14.30
C ALA A 347 -8.56 -6.64 -14.24
N ILE A 348 -9.38 -5.83 -13.59
CA ILE A 348 -9.19 -4.37 -13.44
C ILE A 348 -8.59 -4.04 -12.08
N GLY A 349 -9.08 -4.65 -11.00
CA GLY A 349 -8.70 -4.35 -9.63
C GLY A 349 -7.26 -4.72 -9.31
N LEU A 350 -6.77 -5.90 -9.76
CA LEU A 350 -5.37 -6.30 -9.52
C LEU A 350 -4.36 -5.33 -10.14
N PRO A 351 -4.46 -4.94 -11.42
CA PRO A 351 -3.56 -3.92 -11.97
C PRO A 351 -3.61 -2.60 -11.18
N ILE A 352 -4.81 -2.16 -10.77
CA ILE A 352 -4.96 -0.93 -9.98
C ILE A 352 -4.24 -1.06 -8.64
N THR A 353 -4.45 -2.16 -7.90
CA THR A 353 -3.79 -2.37 -6.60
C THR A 353 -2.28 -2.50 -6.72
N LEU A 354 -1.79 -3.13 -7.78
CA LEU A 354 -0.35 -3.21 -8.05
C LEU A 354 0.25 -1.84 -8.39
N LEU A 355 -0.47 -0.98 -9.11
CA LEU A 355 -0.04 0.40 -9.37
C LEU A 355 -0.03 1.23 -8.07
N VAL A 356 -1.06 1.12 -7.25
CA VAL A 356 -1.14 1.76 -5.93
C VAL A 356 0.01 1.27 -5.06
N TRP A 357 0.20 -0.04 -4.94
CA TRP A 357 1.31 -0.63 -4.19
C TRP A 357 2.66 -0.11 -4.68
N ARG A 358 2.92 -0.13 -5.98
CA ARG A 358 4.18 0.37 -6.55
C ARG A 358 4.41 1.84 -6.21
N LYS A 359 3.36 2.67 -6.26
CA LYS A 359 3.48 4.10 -5.95
C LYS A 359 3.74 4.35 -4.47
N PHE A 360 3.03 3.67 -3.58
CA PHE A 360 3.13 3.89 -2.14
C PHE A 360 4.27 3.08 -1.48
N SER A 361 4.63 1.91 -1.99
CA SER A 361 5.77 1.14 -1.46
C SER A 361 7.13 1.77 -1.77
N ILE A 362 7.24 2.54 -2.87
CA ILE A 362 8.46 3.26 -3.24
C ILE A 362 8.65 4.52 -2.39
N SER A 363 7.56 5.13 -1.91
CA SER A 363 7.60 6.28 -1.01
C SER A 363 7.72 5.88 0.45
N ALA A 364 7.85 4.59 0.73
CA ALA A 364 8.00 4.10 2.09
C ALA A 364 9.41 4.41 2.61
N TYR A 365 9.45 5.06 3.74
CA TYR A 365 10.61 5.39 4.53
C TYR A 365 11.57 4.21 4.66
N ALA A 366 12.89 4.44 4.54
CA ALA A 366 13.96 3.49 4.79
C ALA A 366 14.32 2.47 3.71
N GLY A 367 14.03 2.72 2.43
CA GLY A 367 14.51 1.86 1.33
C GLY A 367 14.02 0.40 1.39
N ARG A 368 13.08 0.10 2.27
CA ARG A 368 12.42 -1.22 2.34
C ARG A 368 11.17 -1.20 1.51
N ILE A 369 11.19 -1.87 0.37
CA ILE A 369 9.98 -2.13 -0.42
C ILE A 369 9.10 -3.08 0.39
N LEU A 370 7.97 -2.58 0.90
CA LEU A 370 6.99 -3.43 1.57
C LEU A 370 6.42 -4.44 0.56
N PRO A 371 6.34 -5.73 0.90
CA PRO A 371 5.78 -6.75 0.01
C PRO A 371 4.30 -6.45 -0.28
N TYR A 372 3.87 -6.76 -1.50
CA TYR A 372 2.46 -6.70 -1.84
C TYR A 372 1.68 -7.77 -1.09
N GLU A 373 0.65 -7.37 -0.35
CA GLU A 373 -0.26 -8.27 0.34
C GLU A 373 -1.65 -8.19 -0.28
N PHE A 374 -2.16 -9.35 -0.68
CA PHE A 374 -3.52 -9.44 -1.20
C PHE A 374 -4.53 -9.54 -0.05
N PRO A 375 -5.62 -8.75 -0.03
CA PRO A 375 -6.60 -8.73 1.06
C PRO A 375 -7.55 -9.95 1.03
N TRP A 376 -7.04 -11.13 1.36
CA TRP A 376 -7.75 -12.40 1.26
C TRP A 376 -9.05 -12.43 2.05
N LEU A 377 -9.06 -11.86 3.27
CA LEU A 377 -10.24 -11.86 4.13
C LEU A 377 -11.38 -11.05 3.52
N GLN A 378 -11.11 -9.82 3.09
CA GLN A 378 -12.10 -8.92 2.51
C GLN A 378 -12.63 -9.47 1.18
N MET A 379 -11.75 -10.03 0.37
CA MET A 379 -12.14 -10.66 -0.90
C MET A 379 -12.90 -11.97 -0.68
N GLY A 380 -12.55 -12.74 0.33
CA GLY A 380 -13.31 -13.91 0.74
C GLY A 380 -14.74 -13.56 1.16
N VAL A 381 -14.91 -12.54 2.00
CA VAL A 381 -16.22 -12.03 2.42
C VAL A 381 -17.02 -11.51 1.21
N TYR A 382 -16.40 -10.74 0.31
CA TYR A 382 -17.03 -10.27 -0.93
C TYR A 382 -17.61 -11.42 -1.75
N VAL A 383 -16.82 -12.46 -2.02
CA VAL A 383 -17.26 -13.64 -2.80
C VAL A 383 -18.37 -14.39 -2.08
N VAL A 384 -18.23 -14.63 -0.77
CA VAL A 384 -19.23 -15.34 0.04
C VAL A 384 -20.57 -14.59 0.03
N VAL A 385 -20.56 -13.26 0.19
CA VAL A 385 -21.78 -12.45 0.14
C VAL A 385 -22.45 -12.56 -1.23
N LEU A 386 -21.72 -12.40 -2.34
CA LEU A 386 -22.27 -12.51 -3.69
C LEU A 386 -22.90 -13.88 -3.94
N VAL A 387 -22.19 -14.95 -3.62
CA VAL A 387 -22.69 -16.32 -3.82
C VAL A 387 -23.91 -16.58 -2.95
N THR A 388 -23.90 -16.15 -1.68
CA THR A 388 -25.00 -16.33 -0.74
C THR A 388 -26.26 -15.59 -1.22
N VAL A 389 -26.12 -14.34 -1.61
CA VAL A 389 -27.24 -13.54 -2.13
C VAL A 389 -27.84 -14.21 -3.38
N GLU A 390 -27.00 -14.65 -4.32
CA GLU A 390 -27.47 -15.31 -5.53
C GLU A 390 -28.19 -16.66 -5.23
N LEU A 391 -27.65 -17.45 -4.31
CA LEU A 391 -28.31 -18.69 -3.88
C LEU A 391 -29.66 -18.42 -3.23
N ILE A 392 -29.77 -17.41 -2.37
CA ILE A 392 -31.03 -16.99 -1.75
C ILE A 392 -32.05 -16.58 -2.81
N LEU A 393 -31.63 -15.74 -3.77
CA LEU A 393 -32.49 -15.30 -4.88
C LEU A 393 -32.95 -16.47 -5.73
N SER A 394 -32.05 -17.38 -6.06
CA SER A 394 -32.37 -18.59 -6.83
C SER A 394 -33.35 -19.49 -6.11
N VAL A 395 -33.14 -19.77 -4.82
CA VAL A 395 -34.04 -20.58 -3.99
C VAL A 395 -35.42 -19.92 -3.86
N TRP A 396 -35.46 -18.61 -3.62
CA TRP A 396 -36.71 -17.86 -3.51
C TRP A 396 -37.52 -17.92 -4.81
N THR A 397 -36.86 -17.75 -5.95
CA THR A 397 -37.43 -17.83 -7.28
C THR A 397 -38.06 -19.21 -7.54
N ILE A 398 -37.29 -20.27 -7.25
CA ILE A 398 -37.73 -21.65 -7.43
C ILE A 398 -38.95 -21.94 -6.57
N ARG A 399 -38.94 -21.50 -5.31
CA ARG A 399 -40.10 -21.71 -4.40
C ARG A 399 -41.34 -20.97 -4.91
N ARG A 400 -41.19 -19.74 -5.41
CA ARG A 400 -42.27 -18.94 -5.97
C ARG A 400 -42.87 -19.59 -7.24
N GLN A 401 -42.01 -20.04 -8.15
CA GLN A 401 -42.45 -20.74 -9.38
C GLN A 401 -43.17 -22.05 -9.10
N LYS A 402 -42.81 -22.77 -8.04
CA LYS A 402 -43.52 -24.00 -7.64
C LYS A 402 -44.93 -23.74 -7.07
N LYS A 403 -45.13 -22.60 -6.41
CA LYS A 403 -46.46 -22.25 -5.81
C LYS A 403 -47.47 -21.75 -6.84
N GLN A 404 -47.07 -21.32 -8.02
CA GLN A 404 -47.95 -20.83 -9.06
C GLN A 404 -48.36 -21.97 -10.00
N SER A 405 -49.67 -22.27 -10.09
CA SER A 405 -50.19 -23.25 -11.05
C SER A 405 -50.03 -22.74 -12.49
N LEU A 406 -49.90 -23.66 -13.46
CA LEU A 406 -49.77 -23.32 -14.89
C LEU A 406 -51.02 -22.52 -15.38
N ILE A 407 -52.21 -22.83 -14.85
CA ILE A 407 -53.47 -22.17 -15.17
C ILE A 407 -53.47 -20.72 -14.68
N GLU A 408 -52.97 -20.46 -13.47
CA GLU A 408 -52.89 -19.13 -12.88
C GLU A 408 -51.85 -18.24 -13.59
N GLN A 409 -50.77 -18.85 -14.09
CA GLN A 409 -49.76 -18.16 -14.93
C GLN A 409 -50.30 -17.77 -16.30
N MET A 410 -51.17 -18.59 -16.90
CA MET A 410 -51.84 -18.27 -18.19
C MET A 410 -52.94 -17.23 -18.02
N ARG A 411 -53.72 -17.29 -16.93
CA ARG A 411 -54.83 -16.36 -16.65
C ARG A 411 -54.34 -14.93 -16.31
N SER A 412 -53.14 -14.77 -15.86
CA SER A 412 -52.52 -13.42 -15.62
C SER A 412 -51.94 -12.78 -16.89
N MET A 413 -52.24 -13.37 -18.08
CA MET A 413 -51.83 -12.89 -19.39
C MET A 413 -52.97 -12.22 -20.17
N GLU A 414 -54.21 -12.37 -19.70
CA GLU A 414 -55.38 -11.61 -20.13
C GLU A 414 -55.52 -10.33 -19.28
#